data_9977f891fcc27e882f2a38f5044c76c1
#
_entry.id   9977f891fcc27e882f2a38f5044c76c1
#
_cell.length_a   1.000
_cell.length_b   1.000
_cell.length_c   1.000
_cell.angle_alpha   90.00
_cell.angle_beta   90.00
_cell.angle_gamma   90.00
#
_symmetry.space_group_name_H-M   'P 1'
#
loop_
_entity.id
_entity.type
_entity.pdbx_description
1 polymer ?
#
loop_
_entity_poly.entity_id
_entity_poly.type
_entity_poly.pdbx_seq_one_letter_code
_entity_poly.pdbx_strand_id
1 'polypeptide(L)'
;DLVSYLKEIADLNYHRNQTILDEIYFISNLLKKENIQHVFLKGAALLASNCFDEINERMIGDIDILVAEEQLLEVEIILKNNNYKHTQSNFEYKHYNHRHLPRLVAKDKIAAIEIHKNLLRKGEDKKFNSKDVLKNKVLVNGVHIGSLKDLLHHNIYSQQINNRSYYFNSFSLKSAYDHKALLLKNKTPIDCNKYTKDYLHKFNLFFNKLQEKKNNFRTYRYLLKLKNSYLSYLSYHVLNFFRLLIKFIQRVHLFVVNPSYRNDLLKK
;
A
#
# COMPACT_ATOMS: atom_id res chain seq x y z
N ASP A 1 -33.66 0.83 6.55
CA ASP A 1 -33.01 0.24 7.75
C ASP A 1 -31.52 -0.02 7.48
N LEU A 2 -30.80 -0.53 8.48
CA LEU A 2 -29.35 -0.80 8.34
C LEU A 2 -29.04 -1.81 7.23
N VAL A 3 -29.87 -2.82 7.06
CA VAL A 3 -29.67 -3.87 6.04
C VAL A 3 -29.80 -3.29 4.63
N SER A 4 -30.82 -2.46 4.41
CA SER A 4 -31.04 -1.77 3.12
C SER A 4 -29.87 -0.82 2.80
N TYR A 5 -29.40 -0.08 3.80
CA TYR A 5 -28.25 0.80 3.67
C TYR A 5 -26.95 0.03 3.32
N LEU A 6 -26.69 -1.10 4.00
CA LEU A 6 -25.52 -1.93 3.69
C LEU A 6 -25.59 -2.55 2.30
N LYS A 7 -26.79 -2.95 1.82
CA LYS A 7 -26.97 -3.42 0.44
C LYS A 7 -26.65 -2.31 -0.58
N GLU A 8 -27.17 -1.11 -0.36
CA GLU A 8 -26.87 0.03 -1.24
C GLU A 8 -25.36 0.32 -1.31
N ILE A 9 -24.67 0.32 -0.18
CA ILE A 9 -23.20 0.47 -0.14
C ILE A 9 -22.50 -0.65 -0.91
N ALA A 10 -22.97 -1.89 -0.78
CA ALA A 10 -22.40 -3.02 -1.50
C ALA A 10 -22.59 -2.89 -3.02
N ASP A 11 -23.77 -2.45 -3.46
CA ASP A 11 -24.07 -2.22 -4.89
C ASP A 11 -23.24 -1.08 -5.47
N LEU A 12 -23.11 0.04 -4.75
CA LEU A 12 -22.21 1.14 -5.13
C LEU A 12 -20.76 0.67 -5.26
N ASN A 13 -20.30 -0.16 -4.31
CA ASN A 13 -18.95 -0.69 -4.35
C ASN A 13 -18.75 -1.71 -5.48
N TYR A 14 -19.77 -2.49 -5.83
CA TYR A 14 -19.76 -3.37 -6.99
C TYR A 14 -19.46 -2.59 -8.27
N HIS A 15 -20.27 -1.58 -8.59
CA HIS A 15 -20.08 -0.75 -9.79
C HIS A 15 -18.75 -0.02 -9.80
N ARG A 16 -18.35 0.49 -8.63
CA ARG A 16 -17.05 1.12 -8.47
C ARG A 16 -15.90 0.17 -8.81
N ASN A 17 -15.90 -1.02 -8.23
CA ASN A 17 -14.82 -1.98 -8.43
C ASN A 17 -14.82 -2.56 -9.85
N GLN A 18 -15.99 -2.71 -10.48
CA GLN A 18 -16.08 -3.08 -11.89
C GLN A 18 -15.39 -2.05 -12.78
N THR A 19 -15.70 -0.76 -12.59
CA THR A 19 -15.04 0.35 -13.31
C THR A 19 -13.53 0.37 -13.10
N ILE A 20 -13.07 0.13 -11.87
CA ILE A 20 -11.63 0.05 -11.56
C ILE A 20 -10.98 -1.17 -12.21
N LEU A 21 -11.66 -2.30 -12.28
CA LEU A 21 -11.16 -3.52 -12.93
C LEU A 21 -10.99 -3.29 -14.44
N ASP A 22 -11.94 -2.65 -15.09
CA ASP A 22 -11.85 -2.27 -16.51
C ASP A 22 -10.66 -1.34 -16.75
N GLU A 23 -10.40 -0.40 -15.85
CA GLU A 23 -9.25 0.49 -15.90
C GLU A 23 -7.93 -0.26 -15.69
N ILE A 24 -7.88 -1.26 -14.79
CA ILE A 24 -6.73 -2.13 -14.60
C ILE A 24 -6.41 -2.90 -15.90
N TYR A 25 -7.42 -3.44 -16.57
CA TYR A 25 -7.23 -4.14 -17.85
C TYR A 25 -6.74 -3.20 -18.94
N PHE A 26 -7.31 -2.00 -19.04
CA PHE A 26 -6.87 -0.98 -19.98
C PHE A 26 -5.39 -0.65 -19.79
N ILE A 27 -4.98 -0.33 -18.55
CA ILE A 27 -3.58 0.02 -18.23
C ILE A 27 -2.66 -1.18 -18.46
N SER A 28 -3.07 -2.39 -18.06
CA SER A 28 -2.29 -3.62 -18.28
C SER A 28 -2.00 -3.83 -19.78
N ASN A 29 -3.00 -3.66 -20.64
CA ASN A 29 -2.84 -3.83 -22.07
C ASN A 29 -1.96 -2.73 -22.68
N LEU A 30 -2.12 -1.49 -22.23
CA LEU A 30 -1.30 -0.36 -22.62
C LEU A 30 0.18 -0.59 -22.31
N LEU A 31 0.49 -0.97 -21.07
CA LEU A 31 1.87 -1.21 -20.64
C LEU A 31 2.50 -2.45 -21.31
N LYS A 32 1.71 -3.48 -21.61
CA LYS A 32 2.18 -4.64 -22.36
C LYS A 32 2.55 -4.29 -23.79
N LYS A 33 1.71 -3.50 -24.47
CA LYS A 33 1.96 -3.05 -25.85
C LYS A 33 3.28 -2.31 -25.97
N GLU A 34 3.64 -1.52 -24.96
CA GLU A 34 4.88 -0.77 -24.87
C GLU A 34 6.05 -1.56 -24.25
N ASN A 35 5.90 -2.89 -24.05
CA ASN A 35 6.91 -3.77 -23.43
C ASN A 35 7.39 -3.35 -22.04
N ILE A 36 6.54 -2.69 -21.26
CA ILE A 36 6.85 -2.25 -19.90
C ILE A 36 6.80 -3.42 -18.92
N GLN A 37 7.88 -3.60 -18.16
CA GLN A 37 7.93 -4.55 -17.04
C GLN A 37 7.12 -4.00 -15.86
N HIS A 38 5.95 -4.57 -15.59
CA HIS A 38 5.04 -4.08 -14.55
C HIS A 38 4.37 -5.18 -13.75
N VAL A 39 3.90 -4.83 -12.57
CA VAL A 39 3.11 -5.67 -11.66
C VAL A 39 2.09 -4.80 -10.93
N PHE A 40 0.82 -5.17 -10.97
CA PHE A 40 -0.19 -4.55 -10.13
C PHE A 40 -0.03 -4.98 -8.67
N LEU A 41 -0.30 -4.07 -7.75
CA LEU A 41 -0.07 -4.26 -6.31
C LEU A 41 -1.35 -4.10 -5.50
N LYS A 42 -1.30 -4.50 -4.22
CA LYS A 42 -2.34 -4.24 -3.22
C LYS A 42 -3.76 -4.60 -3.71
N GLY A 43 -4.72 -3.68 -3.51
CA GLY A 43 -6.12 -3.87 -3.87
C GLY A 43 -6.34 -4.13 -5.36
N ALA A 44 -5.59 -3.49 -6.25
CA ALA A 44 -5.68 -3.71 -7.69
C ALA A 44 -5.28 -5.15 -8.07
N ALA A 45 -4.20 -5.68 -7.47
CA ALA A 45 -3.79 -7.06 -7.69
C ALA A 45 -4.83 -8.07 -7.15
N LEU A 46 -5.39 -7.81 -5.96
CA LEU A 46 -6.39 -8.68 -5.34
C LEU A 46 -7.69 -8.70 -6.14
N LEU A 47 -8.11 -7.55 -6.67
CA LEU A 47 -9.30 -7.44 -7.52
C LEU A 47 -9.09 -8.21 -8.84
N ALA A 48 -8.00 -7.95 -9.55
CA ALA A 48 -7.69 -8.59 -10.83
C ALA A 48 -7.49 -10.11 -10.72
N SER A 49 -7.09 -10.62 -9.55
CA SER A 49 -6.88 -12.06 -9.30
C SER A 49 -8.12 -12.79 -8.79
N ASN A 50 -9.29 -12.14 -8.71
CA ASN A 50 -10.49 -12.70 -8.09
C ASN A 50 -10.20 -13.28 -6.69
N CYS A 51 -9.45 -12.51 -5.88
CA CYS A 51 -9.07 -12.93 -4.54
C CYS A 51 -10.29 -12.99 -3.60
N PHE A 52 -11.30 -12.17 -3.85
CA PHE A 52 -12.56 -12.09 -3.11
C PHE A 52 -13.63 -12.98 -3.78
N ASP A 53 -14.59 -13.46 -3.00
CA ASP A 53 -15.71 -14.24 -3.54
C ASP A 53 -16.67 -13.32 -4.32
N GLU A 54 -16.89 -12.09 -3.82
CA GLU A 54 -17.68 -11.07 -4.48
C GLU A 54 -16.86 -9.80 -4.74
N ILE A 55 -17.07 -9.18 -5.90
CA ILE A 55 -16.31 -8.00 -6.33
C ILE A 55 -16.50 -6.79 -5.40
N ASN A 56 -17.60 -6.74 -4.67
CA ASN A 56 -17.97 -5.64 -3.76
C ASN A 56 -17.48 -5.80 -2.33
N GLU A 57 -16.88 -6.94 -1.97
CA GLU A 57 -16.44 -7.20 -0.58
C GLU A 57 -15.38 -6.22 -0.07
N ARG A 58 -14.59 -5.69 -0.96
CA ARG A 58 -13.43 -4.87 -0.62
C ARG A 58 -13.37 -3.60 -1.49
N MET A 59 -13.62 -2.44 -0.91
CA MET A 59 -13.51 -1.16 -1.60
C MET A 59 -12.05 -0.89 -2.02
N ILE A 60 -11.83 -0.69 -3.34
CA ILE A 60 -10.56 -0.30 -3.92
C ILE A 60 -10.51 1.23 -4.09
N GLY A 61 -9.42 1.86 -3.70
CA GLY A 61 -9.25 3.33 -3.80
C GLY A 61 -8.35 3.74 -4.95
N ASP A 62 -7.15 3.16 -4.98
CA ASP A 62 -6.07 3.53 -5.89
C ASP A 62 -5.64 2.31 -6.71
N ILE A 63 -5.09 2.53 -7.89
CA ILE A 63 -4.41 1.52 -8.71
C ILE A 63 -2.91 1.68 -8.50
N ASP A 64 -2.32 0.77 -7.73
CA ASP A 64 -0.89 0.74 -7.47
C ASP A 64 -0.19 -0.16 -8.49
N ILE A 65 0.85 0.34 -9.17
CA ILE A 65 1.62 -0.37 -10.20
C ILE A 65 3.10 -0.29 -9.87
N LEU A 66 3.78 -1.43 -9.74
CA LEU A 66 5.23 -1.50 -9.65
C LEU A 66 5.81 -1.59 -11.06
N VAL A 67 6.83 -0.78 -11.35
CA VAL A 67 7.59 -0.83 -12.60
C VAL A 67 9.09 -0.83 -12.30
N ALA A 68 9.90 -1.22 -13.29
CA ALA A 68 11.34 -1.09 -13.18
C ALA A 68 11.72 0.39 -13.08
N GLU A 69 12.72 0.73 -12.23
CA GLU A 69 13.10 2.14 -12.00
C GLU A 69 13.51 2.84 -13.28
N GLU A 70 14.13 2.09 -14.19
CA GLU A 70 14.60 2.55 -15.50
C GLU A 70 13.44 2.95 -16.45
N GLN A 71 12.25 2.31 -16.27
CA GLN A 71 11.06 2.56 -17.11
C GLN A 71 10.06 3.54 -16.46
N LEU A 72 10.39 4.08 -15.30
CA LEU A 72 9.47 4.92 -14.51
C LEU A 72 8.97 6.16 -15.27
N LEU A 73 9.88 6.87 -15.93
CA LEU A 73 9.55 8.08 -16.71
C LEU A 73 8.78 7.74 -17.99
N GLU A 74 9.10 6.62 -18.62
CA GLU A 74 8.39 6.13 -19.80
C GLU A 74 6.93 5.83 -19.48
N VAL A 75 6.66 5.12 -18.37
CA VAL A 75 5.29 4.84 -17.90
C VAL A 75 4.53 6.13 -17.58
N GLU A 76 5.20 7.11 -16.96
CA GLU A 76 4.60 8.41 -16.68
C GLU A 76 4.17 9.11 -17.99
N ILE A 77 5.01 9.10 -19.04
CA ILE A 77 4.70 9.68 -20.36
C ILE A 77 3.54 8.93 -21.02
N ILE A 78 3.56 7.60 -21.01
CA ILE A 78 2.50 6.77 -21.58
C ILE A 78 1.14 7.12 -20.94
N LEU A 79 1.08 7.20 -19.63
CA LEU A 79 -0.16 7.55 -18.92
C LEU A 79 -0.59 9.00 -19.19
N LYS A 80 0.34 9.95 -19.26
CA LYS A 80 0.01 11.35 -19.60
C LYS A 80 -0.56 11.47 -21.02
N ASN A 81 -0.04 10.72 -21.98
CA ASN A 81 -0.57 10.66 -23.34
C ASN A 81 -1.99 10.04 -23.39
N ASN A 82 -2.39 9.31 -22.33
CA ASN A 82 -3.73 8.75 -22.14
C ASN A 82 -4.57 9.58 -21.14
N ASN A 83 -4.37 10.90 -21.08
CA ASN A 83 -5.16 11.88 -20.32
C ASN A 83 -4.99 11.85 -18.81
N TYR A 84 -4.01 11.10 -18.25
CA TYR A 84 -3.71 11.14 -16.82
C TYR A 84 -2.83 12.36 -16.50
N LYS A 85 -3.11 13.04 -15.38
CA LYS A 85 -2.39 14.24 -14.93
C LYS A 85 -2.03 14.13 -13.46
N HIS A 86 -0.91 14.70 -13.04
CA HIS A 86 -0.56 14.77 -11.63
C HIS A 86 -1.52 15.64 -10.83
N THR A 87 -1.87 15.18 -9.62
CA THR A 87 -2.75 15.89 -8.68
C THR A 87 -2.01 16.91 -7.82
N GLN A 88 -0.69 16.80 -7.66
CA GLN A 88 0.10 17.60 -6.73
C GLN A 88 1.36 18.18 -7.37
N SER A 89 1.86 19.28 -6.78
CA SER A 89 3.15 19.86 -7.18
C SER A 89 4.31 18.90 -6.89
N ASN A 90 5.30 18.90 -7.77
CA ASN A 90 6.45 17.99 -7.71
C ASN A 90 7.49 18.33 -6.63
N PHE A 91 7.26 19.35 -5.76
CA PHE A 91 8.26 19.81 -4.80
C PHE A 91 8.77 18.70 -3.85
N GLU A 92 7.88 17.99 -3.18
CA GLU A 92 8.30 16.90 -2.26
C GLU A 92 8.97 15.76 -3.02
N TYR A 93 8.48 15.43 -4.20
CA TYR A 93 9.03 14.34 -5.03
C TYR A 93 10.40 14.69 -5.64
N LYS A 94 10.68 15.96 -5.90
CA LYS A 94 11.97 16.44 -6.40
C LYS A 94 13.08 16.29 -5.35
N HIS A 95 12.76 16.53 -4.07
CA HIS A 95 13.76 16.62 -3.01
C HIS A 95 13.81 15.41 -2.07
N TYR A 96 12.78 14.55 -2.08
CA TYR A 96 12.73 13.35 -1.26
C TYR A 96 12.69 12.11 -2.17
N ASN A 97 13.46 11.10 -1.84
CA ASN A 97 13.40 9.83 -2.55
C ASN A 97 12.13 9.05 -2.15
N HIS A 98 11.03 9.33 -2.86
CA HIS A 98 9.78 8.61 -2.70
C HIS A 98 9.83 7.24 -3.35
N ARG A 99 9.06 6.27 -2.81
CA ARG A 99 8.92 4.93 -3.40
C ARG A 99 8.06 4.90 -4.66
N HIS A 100 7.26 5.93 -4.90
CA HIS A 100 6.36 6.09 -6.05
C HIS A 100 6.35 7.53 -6.55
N LEU A 101 5.90 7.74 -7.78
CA LEU A 101 5.65 9.06 -8.35
C LEU A 101 4.41 9.74 -7.70
N PRO A 102 4.22 11.05 -7.90
CA PRO A 102 2.98 11.72 -7.58
C PRO A 102 1.80 11.01 -8.24
N ARG A 103 0.65 10.98 -7.54
CA ARG A 103 -0.57 10.37 -8.08
C ARG A 103 -0.96 10.98 -9.41
N LEU A 104 -1.38 10.12 -10.32
CA LEU A 104 -1.97 10.49 -11.60
C LEU A 104 -3.49 10.23 -11.56
N VAL A 105 -4.26 11.16 -12.08
CA VAL A 105 -5.72 11.04 -12.22
C VAL A 105 -6.14 11.44 -13.63
N ALA A 106 -7.24 10.86 -14.11
CA ALA A 106 -7.92 11.31 -15.31
C ALA A 106 -9.34 11.77 -14.94
N LYS A 107 -9.87 12.75 -15.68
CA LYS A 107 -11.17 13.40 -15.35
C LYS A 107 -12.35 12.42 -15.35
N ASP A 108 -12.29 11.43 -16.22
CA ASP A 108 -13.33 10.41 -16.47
C ASP A 108 -13.07 9.09 -15.71
N LYS A 109 -12.07 9.06 -14.83
CA LYS A 109 -11.67 7.87 -14.07
C LYS A 109 -11.88 8.05 -12.58
N ILE A 110 -12.23 6.94 -11.91
CA ILE A 110 -12.57 6.94 -10.49
C ILE A 110 -11.33 6.77 -9.62
N ALA A 111 -10.35 5.95 -10.08
CA ALA A 111 -9.17 5.63 -9.32
C ALA A 111 -8.00 6.56 -9.65
N ALA A 112 -7.18 6.87 -8.65
CA ALA A 112 -5.87 7.46 -8.88
C ALA A 112 -4.84 6.35 -9.13
N ILE A 113 -3.85 6.61 -9.98
CA ILE A 113 -2.75 5.69 -10.26
C ILE A 113 -1.52 6.11 -9.46
N GLU A 114 -0.91 5.17 -8.73
CA GLU A 114 0.38 5.32 -8.08
C GLU A 114 1.44 4.44 -8.78
N ILE A 115 2.41 5.05 -9.45
CA ILE A 115 3.51 4.34 -10.12
C ILE A 115 4.65 4.17 -9.11
N HIS A 116 4.90 2.94 -8.68
CA HIS A 116 5.92 2.57 -7.71
C HIS A 116 7.21 2.11 -8.40
N LYS A 117 8.36 2.55 -7.90
CA LYS A 117 9.69 1.99 -8.19
C LYS A 117 10.20 1.09 -7.06
N ASN A 118 9.68 1.31 -5.84
CA ASN A 118 10.01 0.54 -4.65
C ASN A 118 8.76 0.15 -3.87
N LEU A 119 8.75 -1.06 -3.34
CA LEU A 119 7.65 -1.59 -2.53
C LEU A 119 7.66 -1.04 -1.11
N LEU A 120 8.86 -0.80 -0.56
CA LEU A 120 9.06 -0.32 0.80
C LEU A 120 9.72 1.05 0.82
N ARG A 121 9.71 1.69 1.98
CA ARG A 121 10.39 2.96 2.23
C ARG A 121 11.90 2.80 2.10
N LYS A 122 12.58 3.88 1.73
CA LYS A 122 14.05 3.96 1.71
C LYS A 122 14.67 3.41 2.99
N GLY A 123 15.66 2.54 2.83
CA GLY A 123 16.34 1.83 3.93
C GLY A 123 15.68 0.51 4.37
N GLU A 124 14.46 0.23 3.91
CA GLU A 124 13.75 -1.03 4.19
C GLU A 124 13.59 -1.91 2.92
N ASP A 125 13.93 -1.38 1.76
CA ASP A 125 13.87 -2.00 0.42
C ASP A 125 14.64 -3.32 0.32
N LYS A 126 15.75 -3.47 1.07
CA LYS A 126 16.50 -4.73 1.16
C LYS A 126 15.71 -5.90 1.76
N LYS A 127 14.62 -5.62 2.50
CA LYS A 127 13.79 -6.65 3.13
C LYS A 127 12.79 -7.28 2.17
N PHE A 128 12.42 -6.54 1.12
CA PHE A 128 11.48 -7.01 0.11
C PHE A 128 11.80 -6.30 -1.22
N ASN A 129 12.53 -7.00 -2.09
CA ASN A 129 13.13 -6.41 -3.27
C ASN A 129 12.11 -6.29 -4.42
N SER A 130 11.97 -5.08 -4.96
CA SER A 130 11.06 -4.80 -6.07
C SER A 130 11.45 -5.53 -7.36
N LYS A 131 12.75 -5.73 -7.61
CA LYS A 131 13.24 -6.45 -8.81
C LYS A 131 12.86 -7.92 -8.77
N ASP A 132 12.89 -8.54 -7.59
CA ASP A 132 12.49 -9.95 -7.43
C ASP A 132 11.01 -10.13 -7.70
N VAL A 133 10.15 -9.20 -7.22
CA VAL A 133 8.71 -9.23 -7.48
C VAL A 133 8.40 -9.04 -8.97
N LEU A 134 9.10 -8.13 -9.65
CA LEU A 134 8.97 -7.95 -11.11
C LEU A 134 9.40 -9.21 -11.88
N LYS A 135 10.49 -9.85 -11.46
CA LYS A 135 11.00 -11.09 -12.07
C LYS A 135 10.06 -12.27 -11.87
N ASN A 136 9.51 -12.41 -10.66
CA ASN A 136 8.67 -13.55 -10.26
C ASN A 136 7.17 -13.30 -10.49
N LYS A 137 6.82 -12.28 -11.29
CA LYS A 137 5.43 -11.94 -11.59
C LYS A 137 4.70 -13.10 -12.25
N VAL A 138 3.41 -13.20 -11.98
CA VAL A 138 2.51 -14.18 -12.58
C VAL A 138 1.43 -13.47 -13.38
N LEU A 139 0.97 -14.10 -14.44
CA LEU A 139 -0.14 -13.61 -15.25
C LEU A 139 -1.43 -14.26 -14.75
N VAL A 140 -2.37 -13.46 -14.26
CA VAL A 140 -3.68 -13.91 -13.79
C VAL A 140 -4.76 -13.05 -14.45
N ASN A 141 -5.73 -13.67 -15.09
CA ASN A 141 -6.82 -12.99 -15.80
C ASN A 141 -6.32 -11.87 -16.74
N GLY A 142 -5.19 -12.10 -17.42
CA GLY A 142 -4.63 -11.11 -18.33
C GLY A 142 -3.87 -9.95 -17.66
N VAL A 143 -3.65 -9.97 -16.34
CA VAL A 143 -2.96 -8.93 -15.58
C VAL A 143 -1.72 -9.50 -14.89
N HIS A 144 -0.59 -8.79 -14.93
CA HIS A 144 0.60 -9.19 -14.18
C HIS A 144 0.46 -8.77 -12.71
N ILE A 145 0.57 -9.74 -11.81
CA ILE A 145 0.59 -9.53 -10.36
C ILE A 145 1.79 -10.23 -9.73
N GLY A 146 2.11 -9.92 -8.48
CA GLY A 146 3.10 -10.68 -7.72
C GLY A 146 2.65 -12.11 -7.46
N SER A 147 3.59 -13.03 -7.21
CA SER A 147 3.25 -14.36 -6.72
C SER A 147 2.42 -14.26 -5.43
N LEU A 148 1.71 -15.32 -5.05
CA LEU A 148 0.93 -15.33 -3.80
C LEU A 148 1.81 -15.03 -2.57
N LYS A 149 3.05 -15.55 -2.57
CA LYS A 149 4.04 -15.24 -1.53
C LYS A 149 4.34 -13.74 -1.50
N ASP A 150 4.54 -13.11 -2.66
CA ASP A 150 4.83 -11.68 -2.76
C ASP A 150 3.64 -10.83 -2.31
N LEU A 151 2.41 -11.21 -2.69
CA LEU A 151 1.19 -10.51 -2.26
C LEU A 151 1.01 -10.56 -0.73
N LEU A 152 1.24 -11.72 -0.10
CA LEU A 152 1.18 -11.89 1.35
C LEU A 152 2.24 -11.03 2.07
N HIS A 153 3.50 -11.10 1.61
CA HIS A 153 4.58 -10.30 2.19
C HIS A 153 4.35 -8.81 1.99
N HIS A 154 3.93 -8.39 0.78
CA HIS A 154 3.64 -6.99 0.49
C HIS A 154 2.50 -6.45 1.36
N ASN A 155 1.43 -7.22 1.58
CA ASN A 155 0.34 -6.83 2.47
C ASN A 155 0.85 -6.55 3.89
N ILE A 156 1.65 -7.49 4.46
CA ILE A 156 2.20 -7.34 5.81
C ILE A 156 3.19 -6.18 5.88
N TYR A 157 4.18 -6.13 4.98
CA TYR A 157 5.23 -5.10 5.03
C TYR A 157 4.69 -3.71 4.71
N SER A 158 3.74 -3.60 3.77
CA SER A 158 3.08 -2.31 3.51
C SER A 158 2.38 -1.79 4.76
N GLN A 159 1.69 -2.66 5.50
CA GLN A 159 1.04 -2.28 6.75
C GLN A 159 2.05 -1.97 7.86
N GLN A 160 3.01 -2.85 8.10
CA GLN A 160 3.95 -2.72 9.22
C GLN A 160 4.98 -1.61 9.03
N ILE A 161 5.50 -1.46 7.80
CA ILE A 161 6.59 -0.55 7.48
C ILE A 161 6.07 0.74 6.86
N ASN A 162 5.36 0.67 5.70
CA ASN A 162 4.93 1.86 4.98
C ASN A 162 3.90 2.66 5.78
N ASN A 163 2.89 1.98 6.35
CA ASN A 163 1.87 2.59 7.21
C ASN A 163 2.32 2.75 8.67
N ARG A 164 3.57 2.31 8.99
CA ARG A 164 4.17 2.43 10.32
C ARG A 164 3.39 1.74 11.44
N SER A 165 2.59 0.72 11.14
CA SER A 165 1.81 0.02 12.16
C SER A 165 2.70 -0.66 13.21
N TYR A 166 3.88 -1.14 12.82
CA TYR A 166 4.87 -1.63 13.77
C TYR A 166 5.32 -0.53 14.73
N TYR A 167 5.60 0.67 14.24
CA TYR A 167 6.04 1.81 15.05
C TYR A 167 4.94 2.30 16.01
N PHE A 168 3.74 2.52 15.47
CA PHE A 168 2.59 2.98 16.29
C PHE A 168 1.94 1.88 17.12
N ASN A 169 2.37 0.63 16.98
CA ASN A 169 1.74 -0.54 17.57
C ASN A 169 0.23 -0.57 17.27
N SER A 170 -0.13 -0.46 16.00
CA SER A 170 -1.50 -0.48 15.48
C SER A 170 -1.74 -1.71 14.60
N PHE A 171 -3.00 -1.94 14.22
CA PHE A 171 -3.42 -3.02 13.34
C PHE A 171 -4.55 -2.56 12.42
N SER A 172 -4.56 -3.01 11.17
CA SER A 172 -5.57 -2.66 10.19
C SER A 172 -6.44 -3.87 9.87
N LEU A 173 -7.73 -3.78 10.15
CA LEU A 173 -8.70 -4.83 9.81
C LEU A 173 -8.82 -5.02 8.30
N LYS A 174 -8.69 -3.94 7.50
CA LYS A 174 -8.63 -4.00 6.03
C LYS A 174 -7.48 -4.87 5.55
N SER A 175 -6.25 -4.63 6.07
CA SER A 175 -5.09 -5.48 5.73
C SER A 175 -5.25 -6.91 6.22
N ALA A 176 -5.89 -7.11 7.37
CA ALA A 176 -6.17 -8.43 7.90
C ALA A 176 -7.19 -9.20 7.06
N TYR A 177 -8.20 -8.51 6.54
CA TYR A 177 -9.16 -9.09 5.60
C TYR A 177 -8.48 -9.51 4.30
N ASP A 178 -7.67 -8.63 3.68
CA ASP A 178 -6.86 -8.93 2.51
C ASP A 178 -5.95 -10.16 2.75
N HIS A 179 -5.33 -10.23 3.93
CA HIS A 179 -4.49 -11.36 4.33
C HIS A 179 -5.28 -12.67 4.44
N LYS A 180 -6.46 -12.63 5.06
CA LYS A 180 -7.36 -13.78 5.19
C LYS A 180 -7.80 -14.29 3.81
N ALA A 181 -8.21 -13.40 2.90
CA ALA A 181 -8.61 -13.74 1.54
C ALA A 181 -7.47 -14.43 0.77
N LEU A 182 -6.23 -13.92 0.89
CA LEU A 182 -5.05 -14.54 0.29
C LEU A 182 -4.75 -15.93 0.86
N LEU A 183 -4.90 -16.14 2.19
CA LEU A 183 -4.67 -17.45 2.83
C LEU A 183 -5.71 -18.50 2.42
N LEU A 184 -6.93 -18.09 2.09
CA LEU A 184 -7.98 -19.01 1.60
C LEU A 184 -7.63 -19.57 0.21
N LYS A 185 -6.89 -18.82 -0.61
CA LYS A 185 -6.46 -19.27 -1.95
C LYS A 185 -5.31 -20.28 -1.88
N ASN A 186 -4.40 -20.16 -0.91
CA ASN A 186 -3.33 -21.13 -0.67
C ASN A 186 -2.62 -20.87 0.66
N LYS A 187 -2.13 -21.93 1.31
CA LYS A 187 -1.31 -21.86 2.52
C LYS A 187 0.17 -21.71 2.16
N THR A 188 0.61 -20.50 1.91
CA THR A 188 2.02 -20.20 1.62
C THR A 188 2.75 -19.84 2.91
N PRO A 189 3.94 -20.39 3.19
CA PRO A 189 4.73 -20.01 4.35
C PRO A 189 5.19 -18.56 4.26
N ILE A 190 5.12 -17.86 5.40
CA ILE A 190 5.51 -16.46 5.53
C ILE A 190 6.86 -16.41 6.27
N ASP A 191 7.80 -15.64 5.72
CA ASP A 191 9.14 -15.49 6.33
C ASP A 191 9.03 -14.88 7.72
N CYS A 192 9.73 -15.50 8.69
CA CYS A 192 9.61 -15.17 10.09
C CYS A 192 10.58 -14.06 10.49
N ASN A 193 10.10 -12.83 10.68
CA ASN A 193 10.85 -11.69 11.20
C ASN A 193 10.01 -10.86 12.16
N LYS A 194 10.57 -9.79 12.74
CA LYS A 194 9.87 -8.97 13.74
C LYS A 194 8.56 -8.36 13.24
N TYR A 195 8.46 -8.01 11.96
CA TYR A 195 7.26 -7.38 11.36
C TYR A 195 6.16 -8.42 11.13
N THR A 196 6.53 -9.56 10.54
CA THR A 196 5.59 -10.65 10.27
C THR A 196 5.10 -11.27 11.57
N LYS A 197 5.98 -11.49 12.56
CA LYS A 197 5.59 -11.96 13.90
C LYS A 197 4.58 -11.03 14.56
N ASP A 198 4.85 -9.71 14.63
CA ASP A 198 3.94 -8.74 15.26
C ASP A 198 2.58 -8.70 14.55
N TYR A 199 2.59 -8.74 13.21
CA TYR A 199 1.37 -8.77 12.41
C TYR A 199 0.54 -10.03 12.66
N LEU A 200 1.16 -11.21 12.56
CA LEU A 200 0.49 -12.50 12.71
C LEU A 200 -0.04 -12.72 14.13
N HIS A 201 0.67 -12.24 15.16
CA HIS A 201 0.12 -12.26 16.52
C HIS A 201 -1.20 -11.49 16.61
N LYS A 202 -1.25 -10.26 16.07
CA LYS A 202 -2.47 -9.45 16.08
C LYS A 202 -3.56 -10.03 15.19
N PHE A 203 -3.20 -10.56 14.01
CA PHE A 203 -4.14 -11.25 13.13
C PHE A 203 -4.83 -12.43 13.85
N ASN A 204 -4.03 -13.26 14.51
CA ASN A 204 -4.54 -14.42 15.23
C ASN A 204 -5.49 -14.05 16.37
N LEU A 205 -5.29 -12.90 17.03
CA LEU A 205 -6.24 -12.41 18.06
C LEU A 205 -7.64 -12.17 17.50
N PHE A 206 -7.74 -11.66 16.28
CA PHE A 206 -9.03 -11.32 15.67
C PHE A 206 -9.70 -12.51 14.96
N PHE A 207 -8.91 -13.39 14.33
CA PHE A 207 -9.45 -14.38 13.41
C PHE A 207 -9.35 -15.84 13.90
N ASN A 208 -8.42 -16.16 14.78
CA ASN A 208 -8.16 -17.56 15.18
C ASN A 208 -8.53 -17.87 16.62
N LYS A 209 -9.20 -16.97 17.35
CA LYS A 209 -9.63 -17.16 18.77
C LYS A 209 -8.53 -17.77 19.66
N LEU A 210 -7.27 -17.45 19.40
CA LEU A 210 -6.19 -17.92 20.25
C LEU A 210 -6.38 -17.34 21.64
N GLN A 211 -6.56 -18.23 22.64
CA GLN A 211 -6.36 -17.87 24.04
C GLN A 211 -4.93 -17.35 24.17
N GLU A 212 -4.80 -16.05 24.41
CA GLU A 212 -3.50 -15.44 24.51
C GLU A 212 -2.69 -16.03 25.65
N LYS A 213 -1.60 -16.70 25.31
CA LYS A 213 -0.45 -16.67 26.21
C LYS A 213 0.03 -15.23 26.23
N LYS A 214 -0.11 -14.53 27.36
CA LYS A 214 0.29 -13.13 27.62
C LYS A 214 1.77 -12.78 27.34
N ASN A 215 2.49 -13.62 26.62
CA ASN A 215 3.94 -13.62 26.51
C ASN A 215 4.50 -12.61 25.50
N ASN A 216 3.67 -11.86 24.77
CA ASN A 216 4.15 -10.83 23.86
C ASN A 216 3.78 -9.44 24.38
N PHE A 217 4.78 -8.72 24.94
CA PHE A 217 4.60 -7.38 25.49
C PHE A 217 3.99 -6.37 24.48
N ARG A 218 4.31 -6.48 23.19
CA ARG A 218 3.72 -5.61 22.17
C ARG A 218 2.24 -5.87 21.97
N THR A 219 1.83 -7.13 21.95
CA THR A 219 0.42 -7.54 21.83
C THR A 219 -0.36 -7.13 23.07
N TYR A 220 0.19 -7.31 24.26
CA TYR A 220 -0.41 -6.83 25.50
C TYR A 220 -0.62 -5.30 25.49
N ARG A 221 0.39 -4.51 25.11
CA ARG A 221 0.24 -3.05 24.94
C ARG A 221 -0.80 -2.67 23.89
N TYR A 222 -0.93 -3.45 22.82
CA TYR A 222 -1.96 -3.22 21.79
C TYR A 222 -3.37 -3.42 22.40
N LEU A 223 -3.59 -4.49 23.14
CA LEU A 223 -4.87 -4.74 23.83
C LEU A 223 -5.22 -3.67 24.86
N LEU A 224 -4.24 -3.18 25.62
CA LEU A 224 -4.45 -2.04 26.53
C LEU A 224 -4.94 -0.80 25.78
N LYS A 225 -4.39 -0.52 24.60
CA LYS A 225 -4.83 0.59 23.75
C LYS A 225 -6.25 0.40 23.22
N LEU A 226 -6.66 -0.83 22.89
CA LEU A 226 -8.03 -1.11 22.49
C LEU A 226 -9.03 -0.91 23.63
N LYS A 227 -8.64 -1.23 24.87
CA LYS A 227 -9.48 -1.06 26.05
C LYS A 227 -9.54 0.38 26.57
N ASN A 228 -8.52 1.19 26.28
CA ASN A 228 -8.40 2.54 26.79
C ASN A 228 -8.12 3.54 25.67
N SER A 229 -9.14 4.28 25.26
CA SER A 229 -9.06 5.29 24.19
C SER A 229 -8.09 6.42 24.52
N TYR A 230 -8.01 6.86 25.77
CA TYR A 230 -7.08 7.90 26.21
C TYR A 230 -5.62 7.44 26.08
N LEU A 231 -5.32 6.21 26.51
CA LEU A 231 -3.97 5.63 26.34
C LEU A 231 -3.60 5.48 24.85
N SER A 232 -4.57 5.12 24.01
CA SER A 232 -4.39 5.04 22.55
C SER A 232 -4.06 6.42 21.98
N TYR A 233 -4.84 7.45 22.32
CA TYR A 233 -4.66 8.83 21.91
C TYR A 233 -3.28 9.37 22.36
N LEU A 234 -2.97 9.29 23.64
CA LEU A 234 -1.70 9.78 24.19
C LEU A 234 -0.49 9.10 23.51
N SER A 235 -0.52 7.79 23.40
CA SER A 235 0.58 7.05 22.78
C SER A 235 0.77 7.41 21.29
N TYR A 236 -0.32 7.67 20.56
CA TYR A 236 -0.25 8.13 19.18
C TYR A 236 0.40 9.50 19.08
N HIS A 237 -0.03 10.47 19.90
CA HIS A 237 0.50 11.84 19.86
C HIS A 237 1.96 11.92 20.26
N VAL A 238 2.38 11.19 21.28
CA VAL A 238 3.80 11.12 21.69
C VAL A 238 4.66 10.55 20.57
N LEU A 239 4.27 9.42 19.99
CA LEU A 239 5.03 8.82 18.89
C LEU A 239 5.01 9.69 17.63
N ASN A 240 3.89 10.35 17.35
CA ASN A 240 3.77 11.26 16.22
C ASN A 240 4.65 12.52 16.40
N PHE A 241 4.74 13.05 17.60
CA PHE A 241 5.66 14.16 17.92
C PHE A 241 7.10 13.80 17.58
N PHE A 242 7.62 12.66 18.07
CA PHE A 242 8.97 12.22 17.73
C PHE A 242 9.17 12.02 16.23
N ARG A 243 8.17 11.49 15.54
CA ARG A 243 8.20 11.34 14.08
C ARG A 243 8.31 12.70 13.37
N LEU A 244 7.55 13.70 13.81
CA LEU A 244 7.58 15.06 13.24
C LEU A 244 8.90 15.76 13.54
N LEU A 245 9.44 15.58 14.74
CA LEU A 245 10.75 16.09 15.11
C LEU A 245 11.86 15.56 14.20
N ILE A 246 11.88 14.25 13.95
CA ILE A 246 12.84 13.65 13.02
C ILE A 246 12.69 14.23 11.61
N LYS A 247 11.46 14.39 11.11
CA LYS A 247 11.20 15.02 9.81
C LYS A 247 11.68 16.48 9.77
N PHE A 248 11.46 17.22 10.84
CA PHE A 248 11.92 18.61 10.96
C PHE A 248 13.44 18.68 10.87
N ILE A 249 14.16 17.86 11.63
CA ILE A 249 15.63 17.78 11.59
C ILE A 249 16.11 17.46 10.17
N GLN A 250 15.48 16.50 9.49
CA GLN A 250 15.82 16.15 8.10
C GLN A 250 15.58 17.33 7.14
N ARG A 251 14.52 18.11 7.33
CA ARG A 251 14.24 19.30 6.50
C ARG A 251 15.26 20.42 6.76
N VAL A 252 15.64 20.66 8.01
CA VAL A 252 16.70 21.62 8.37
C VAL A 252 18.03 21.18 7.74
N HIS A 253 18.38 19.91 7.86
CA HIS A 253 19.58 19.39 7.22
C HIS A 253 19.57 19.60 5.69
N LEU A 254 18.46 19.29 5.01
CA LEU A 254 18.32 19.52 3.57
C LEU A 254 18.41 20.99 3.22
N PHE A 255 17.84 21.88 4.03
CA PHE A 255 17.92 23.33 3.81
C PHE A 255 19.37 23.82 3.87
N VAL A 256 20.18 23.30 4.78
CA VAL A 256 21.58 23.66 4.91
C VAL A 256 22.43 23.12 3.77
N VAL A 257 22.27 21.82 3.43
CA VAL A 257 23.21 21.15 2.52
C VAL A 257 22.77 21.13 1.05
N ASN A 258 21.51 21.42 0.73
CA ASN A 258 20.98 21.33 -0.63
C ASN A 258 20.50 22.71 -1.16
N PRO A 259 21.30 23.40 -1.99
CA PRO A 259 20.92 24.71 -2.52
C PRO A 259 19.63 24.68 -3.37
N SER A 260 19.39 23.61 -4.13
CA SER A 260 18.16 23.47 -4.92
C SER A 260 16.91 23.40 -4.02
N TYR A 261 16.97 22.62 -2.92
CA TYR A 261 15.89 22.56 -1.93
C TYR A 261 15.62 23.92 -1.30
N ARG A 262 16.69 24.63 -0.90
CA ARG A 262 16.59 25.96 -0.29
C ARG A 262 15.96 26.98 -1.26
N ASN A 263 16.42 27.02 -2.49
CA ASN A 263 15.91 27.94 -3.50
C ASN A 263 14.43 27.65 -3.84
N ASP A 264 14.06 26.37 -4.00
CA ASP A 264 12.67 25.99 -4.25
C ASP A 264 11.74 26.24 -3.05
N LEU A 265 12.26 26.20 -1.82
CA LEU A 265 11.49 26.53 -0.61
C LEU A 265 11.26 28.03 -0.45
N LEU A 266 12.26 28.86 -0.77
CA LEU A 266 12.18 30.32 -0.66
C LEU A 266 11.34 30.97 -1.77
N LYS A 267 11.07 30.26 -2.87
CA LYS A 267 10.19 30.70 -3.97
C LYS A 267 8.70 30.43 -3.71
N LYS A 268 8.36 29.69 -2.67
CA LYS A 268 6.98 29.42 -2.23
C LYS A 268 6.48 30.48 -1.26
#